data_f94996ff44ec45aae75b08b61b179191
#
_entry.id   f94996ff44ec45aae75b08b61b179191
#
_cell.length_a   1.000
_cell.length_b   1.000
_cell.length_c   1.000
_cell.angle_alpha   90.00
_cell.angle_beta   90.00
_cell.angle_gamma   90.00
#
_symmetry.space_group_name_H-M   'P 1'
#
loop_
_entity.id
_entity.type
_entity.pdbx_description
1 polymer ?
#
loop_
_entity_poly.entity_id
_entity_poly.type
_entity_poly.pdbx_seq_one_letter_code
_entity_poly.pdbx_strand_id
1 'polypeptide(L)'
;MFLPLILVISFSFANAAINWNGNNWAFGCDFRNNDLSNVQISGELCGGRCAATGGCTHFTWTTVNGGTCWMKSGTVSQTDAFETGDQSTVCGVVAPNPDNTQQSNVLTTFHGANEAGACKLPASGSYAVQYAVALGDVPALGNLKYTNSMCGHVLTVNCGNGDVDIIVMNSNLGGGLDLYGSTWNRVTNNASPGQRFCSVRMTGKNMLSSSGGPICFYEPDSEKNNPYFKLLALFNTGNRLVVSARVEGKGTAAFNGVQPYFAFNFLTSPEDRVNFGLSDGSTHSVRIADCVIVNVSQMWN
;
A
#
# COMPACT_ATOMS: atom_id res chain seq x y z
N MET A 1 -25.43 62.32 -27.70
CA MET A 1 -24.30 61.43 -27.94
C MET A 1 -24.43 60.28 -26.95
N PHE A 2 -25.12 59.18 -27.36
CA PHE A 2 -25.34 57.99 -26.49
C PHE A 2 -24.23 57.01 -26.77
N LEU A 3 -23.42 56.72 -25.75
CA LEU A 3 -22.45 55.60 -25.78
C LEU A 3 -23.22 54.30 -25.54
N PRO A 4 -23.02 53.23 -26.36
CA PRO A 4 -23.57 51.93 -26.08
C PRO A 4 -22.77 51.24 -24.97
N LEU A 5 -23.45 50.78 -23.94
CA LEU A 5 -22.90 49.96 -22.86
C LEU A 5 -22.66 48.54 -23.41
N ILE A 6 -21.40 48.16 -23.65
CA ILE A 6 -21.02 46.82 -24.04
C ILE A 6 -21.02 45.94 -22.78
N LEU A 7 -22.01 45.06 -22.67
CA LEU A 7 -22.08 44.04 -21.62
C LEU A 7 -21.10 42.93 -21.96
N VAL A 8 -19.97 42.87 -21.28
CA VAL A 8 -19.00 41.73 -21.37
C VAL A 8 -19.53 40.61 -20.52
N ILE A 9 -20.11 39.58 -21.15
CA ILE A 9 -20.51 38.35 -20.49
C ILE A 9 -19.26 37.49 -20.38
N SER A 10 -18.67 37.39 -19.19
CA SER A 10 -17.59 36.49 -18.87
C SER A 10 -18.20 35.09 -18.64
N PHE A 11 -18.03 34.18 -19.60
CA PHE A 11 -18.31 32.75 -19.38
C PHE A 11 -17.18 32.16 -18.51
N SER A 12 -17.44 31.98 -17.24
CA SER A 12 -16.62 31.07 -16.40
C SER A 12 -16.94 29.67 -16.80
N PHE A 13 -16.04 29.01 -17.52
CA PHE A 13 -16.08 27.55 -17.67
C PHE A 13 -15.74 26.99 -16.30
N ALA A 14 -16.73 26.47 -15.59
CA ALA A 14 -16.50 25.60 -14.45
C ALA A 14 -15.84 24.35 -15.02
N ASN A 15 -14.55 24.14 -14.75
CA ASN A 15 -13.94 22.82 -14.96
C ASN A 15 -14.70 21.85 -14.07
N ALA A 16 -15.38 20.90 -14.68
CA ALA A 16 -16.00 19.81 -13.94
C ALA A 16 -14.88 19.04 -13.25
N ALA A 17 -14.95 18.91 -11.93
CA ALA A 17 -13.91 18.21 -11.19
C ALA A 17 -13.89 16.74 -11.60
N ILE A 18 -12.69 16.20 -11.90
CA ILE A 18 -12.51 14.76 -12.19
C ILE A 18 -13.07 13.96 -11.00
N ASN A 19 -14.04 13.09 -11.32
CA ASN A 19 -14.71 12.28 -10.31
C ASN A 19 -13.93 10.98 -10.07
N TRP A 20 -13.03 10.99 -9.10
CA TRP A 20 -12.23 9.85 -8.71
C TRP A 20 -13.06 8.81 -7.96
N ASN A 21 -12.97 7.55 -8.39
CA ASN A 21 -13.54 6.45 -7.61
C ASN A 21 -12.60 6.01 -6.49
N GLY A 22 -13.10 5.16 -5.59
CA GLY A 22 -12.35 4.71 -4.43
C GLY A 22 -11.07 3.91 -4.72
N ASN A 23 -10.78 3.59 -5.99
CA ASN A 23 -9.61 2.81 -6.43
C ASN A 23 -8.59 3.67 -7.21
N ASN A 24 -8.56 4.98 -7.00
CA ASN A 24 -7.60 5.91 -7.60
C ASN A 24 -7.61 5.98 -9.13
N TRP A 25 -8.73 5.72 -9.79
CA TRP A 25 -8.92 5.92 -11.21
C TRP A 25 -10.20 6.72 -11.51
N ALA A 26 -10.27 7.35 -12.66
CA ALA A 26 -11.42 8.14 -13.10
C ALA A 26 -11.62 8.04 -14.61
N PHE A 27 -12.83 8.37 -15.07
CA PHE A 27 -13.12 8.57 -16.48
C PHE A 27 -12.82 10.01 -16.91
N GLY A 28 -12.61 10.20 -18.22
CA GLY A 28 -12.47 11.51 -18.84
C GLY A 28 -11.19 12.25 -18.48
N CYS A 29 -10.13 11.56 -18.11
CA CYS A 29 -8.90 12.16 -17.63
C CYS A 29 -7.62 11.57 -18.24
N ASP A 30 -6.53 12.33 -18.18
CA ASP A 30 -5.18 11.93 -18.58
C ASP A 30 -4.13 12.62 -17.72
N PHE A 31 -2.89 12.16 -17.81
CA PHE A 31 -1.68 12.77 -17.24
C PHE A 31 -0.73 13.23 -18.35
N ARG A 32 -0.16 14.42 -18.21
CA ARG A 32 0.78 14.96 -19.19
C ARG A 32 2.13 14.26 -19.10
N ASN A 33 2.69 13.93 -20.28
CA ASN A 33 4.07 13.42 -20.42
C ASN A 33 4.37 12.12 -19.65
N ASN A 34 5.66 11.82 -19.52
CA ASN A 34 6.20 10.70 -18.73
C ASN A 34 5.80 9.30 -19.20
N ASP A 35 5.48 9.13 -20.47
CA ASP A 35 5.19 7.83 -21.06
C ASP A 35 6.39 6.88 -20.90
N LEU A 36 6.15 5.77 -20.22
CA LEU A 36 7.14 4.71 -20.00
C LEU A 36 7.05 3.65 -21.10
N SER A 37 5.84 3.19 -21.37
CA SER A 37 5.53 2.20 -22.41
C SER A 37 4.01 2.15 -22.66
N ASN A 38 3.62 1.41 -23.69
CA ASN A 38 2.20 1.17 -23.95
C ASN A 38 1.95 -0.28 -24.38
N VAL A 39 0.67 -0.70 -24.26
CA VAL A 39 0.22 -2.02 -24.67
C VAL A 39 -1.26 -1.96 -25.05
N GLN A 40 -1.64 -2.74 -26.05
CA GLN A 40 -3.05 -2.90 -26.42
C GLN A 40 -3.72 -3.92 -25.50
N ILE A 41 -4.62 -3.44 -24.65
CA ILE A 41 -5.42 -4.24 -23.71
C ILE A 41 -6.72 -3.50 -23.40
N SER A 42 -7.69 -4.19 -22.79
CA SER A 42 -8.92 -3.57 -22.30
C SER A 42 -8.67 -2.64 -21.12
N GLY A 43 -9.53 -1.62 -20.93
CA GLY A 43 -9.33 -0.55 -19.96
C GLY A 43 -9.27 -1.04 -18.52
N GLU A 44 -10.08 -2.02 -18.17
CA GLU A 44 -10.11 -2.64 -16.84
C GLU A 44 -8.80 -3.33 -16.45
N LEU A 45 -7.97 -3.72 -17.40
CA LEU A 45 -6.67 -4.36 -17.17
C LEU A 45 -5.51 -3.36 -17.08
N CYS A 46 -5.71 -2.10 -17.51
CA CYS A 46 -4.63 -1.13 -17.63
C CYS A 46 -3.97 -0.80 -16.28
N GLY A 47 -4.75 -0.58 -15.23
CA GLY A 47 -4.22 -0.32 -13.89
C GLY A 47 -3.38 -1.49 -13.36
N GLY A 48 -3.88 -2.72 -13.51
CA GLY A 48 -3.13 -3.93 -13.14
C GLY A 48 -1.86 -4.12 -13.97
N ARG A 49 -1.90 -3.77 -15.26
CA ARG A 49 -0.71 -3.82 -16.14
C ARG A 49 0.34 -2.80 -15.72
N CYS A 50 -0.07 -1.57 -15.37
CA CYS A 50 0.82 -0.56 -14.84
C CYS A 50 1.47 -1.04 -13.52
N ALA A 51 0.66 -1.56 -12.60
CA ALA A 51 1.15 -2.13 -11.34
C ALA A 51 2.20 -3.24 -11.54
N ALA A 52 2.05 -4.05 -12.57
CA ALA A 52 2.99 -5.12 -12.92
C ALA A 52 4.20 -4.63 -13.74
N THR A 53 4.25 -3.37 -14.15
CA THR A 53 5.32 -2.81 -14.98
C THR A 53 6.29 -1.99 -14.13
N GLY A 54 7.56 -2.39 -14.08
CA GLY A 54 8.59 -1.69 -13.31
C GLY A 54 8.68 -0.21 -13.65
N GLY A 55 8.60 0.65 -12.63
CA GLY A 55 8.65 2.11 -12.78
C GLY A 55 7.33 2.77 -13.19
N CYS A 56 6.27 2.02 -13.47
CA CYS A 56 4.95 2.60 -13.74
C CYS A 56 4.29 3.07 -12.42
N THR A 57 3.85 4.31 -12.40
CA THR A 57 3.22 4.95 -11.24
C THR A 57 1.81 5.46 -11.55
N HIS A 58 1.51 5.65 -12.82
CA HIS A 58 0.20 6.10 -13.29
C HIS A 58 -0.02 5.68 -14.74
N PHE A 59 -1.25 5.73 -15.18
CA PHE A 59 -1.62 5.30 -16.52
C PHE A 59 -2.75 6.14 -17.11
N THR A 60 -2.84 6.09 -18.43
CA THR A 60 -4.01 6.52 -19.17
C THR A 60 -4.40 5.39 -20.15
N TRP A 61 -5.66 5.06 -20.19
CA TRP A 61 -6.19 4.17 -21.21
C TRP A 61 -7.06 4.96 -22.19
N THR A 62 -6.89 4.69 -23.48
CA THR A 62 -7.64 5.33 -24.55
C THR A 62 -8.20 4.29 -25.52
N THR A 63 -9.22 4.67 -26.32
CA THR A 63 -9.81 3.80 -27.36
C THR A 63 -8.92 3.65 -28.60
N VAL A 64 -7.79 4.33 -28.65
CA VAL A 64 -6.85 4.27 -29.77
C VAL A 64 -6.45 2.84 -30.07
N ASN A 65 -6.49 2.46 -31.36
CA ASN A 65 -6.18 1.11 -31.87
C ASN A 65 -6.99 -0.02 -31.20
N GLY A 66 -8.24 0.27 -30.82
CA GLY A 66 -9.11 -0.71 -30.18
C GLY A 66 -8.89 -0.86 -28.67
N GLY A 67 -8.07 0.01 -28.07
CA GLY A 67 -7.80 0.06 -26.62
C GLY A 67 -6.31 0.03 -26.32
N THR A 68 -5.73 1.16 -25.93
CA THR A 68 -4.31 1.29 -25.60
C THR A 68 -4.13 1.79 -24.19
N CYS A 69 -3.40 1.03 -23.39
CA CYS A 69 -2.93 1.40 -22.06
C CYS A 69 -1.56 2.09 -22.16
N TRP A 70 -1.52 3.37 -21.81
CA TRP A 70 -0.32 4.19 -21.76
C TRP A 70 0.17 4.19 -20.33
N MET A 71 1.26 3.47 -20.07
CA MET A 71 1.89 3.37 -18.77
C MET A 71 2.89 4.49 -18.61
N LYS A 72 2.85 5.18 -17.49
CA LYS A 72 3.64 6.41 -17.25
C LYS A 72 4.43 6.30 -15.95
N SER A 73 5.55 7.03 -15.88
CA SER A 73 6.47 7.02 -14.72
C SER A 73 6.53 8.40 -14.07
N GLY A 74 7.07 8.46 -12.86
CA GLY A 74 7.28 9.72 -12.12
C GLY A 74 6.32 9.90 -10.96
N THR A 75 6.59 10.91 -10.14
CA THR A 75 5.76 11.23 -8.97
C THR A 75 4.57 12.06 -9.41
N VAL A 76 3.37 11.52 -9.24
CA VAL A 76 2.10 12.20 -9.54
C VAL A 76 1.09 11.93 -8.44
N SER A 77 0.11 12.81 -8.34
CA SER A 77 -1.09 12.70 -7.51
C SER A 77 -2.34 12.82 -8.38
N GLN A 78 -3.50 12.58 -7.82
CA GLN A 78 -4.77 12.80 -8.52
C GLN A 78 -4.96 14.24 -9.02
N THR A 79 -4.34 15.22 -8.35
CA THR A 79 -4.44 16.66 -8.73
C THR A 79 -3.63 17.00 -9.97
N ASP A 80 -2.72 16.13 -10.41
CA ASP A 80 -1.91 16.33 -11.63
C ASP A 80 -2.63 15.83 -12.90
N ALA A 81 -3.75 15.13 -12.74
CA ALA A 81 -4.59 14.72 -13.85
C ALA A 81 -5.38 15.92 -14.41
N PHE A 82 -5.60 15.90 -15.72
CA PHE A 82 -6.43 16.89 -16.41
C PHE A 82 -7.59 16.23 -17.16
N GLU A 83 -8.66 16.96 -17.36
CA GLU A 83 -9.82 16.48 -18.13
C GLU A 83 -9.51 16.42 -19.62
N THR A 84 -9.86 15.29 -20.26
CA THR A 84 -9.69 15.11 -21.72
C THR A 84 -10.87 15.57 -22.53
N GLY A 85 -12.05 15.76 -21.92
CA GLY A 85 -13.32 15.97 -22.61
C GLY A 85 -13.90 14.71 -23.26
N ASP A 86 -13.13 13.61 -23.30
CA ASP A 86 -13.55 12.29 -23.80
C ASP A 86 -13.81 11.36 -22.63
N GLN A 87 -15.07 11.09 -22.31
CA GLN A 87 -15.48 10.24 -21.20
C GLN A 87 -15.14 8.75 -21.41
N SER A 88 -14.67 8.36 -22.60
CA SER A 88 -14.17 7.00 -22.83
C SER A 88 -12.71 6.80 -22.38
N THR A 89 -11.98 7.88 -22.16
CA THR A 89 -10.64 7.78 -21.58
C THR A 89 -10.70 7.44 -20.09
N VAL A 90 -9.71 6.70 -19.62
CA VAL A 90 -9.59 6.33 -18.21
C VAL A 90 -8.17 6.67 -17.74
N CYS A 91 -8.03 7.39 -16.67
CA CYS A 91 -6.71 7.58 -16.06
C CYS A 91 -6.69 7.05 -14.62
N GLY A 92 -5.49 6.74 -14.12
CA GLY A 92 -5.34 6.27 -12.76
C GLY A 92 -3.94 6.47 -12.20
N VAL A 93 -3.88 6.68 -10.89
CA VAL A 93 -2.65 6.63 -10.12
C VAL A 93 -2.54 5.24 -9.52
N VAL A 94 -1.49 4.54 -9.88
CA VAL A 94 -1.18 3.22 -9.34
C VAL A 94 -0.26 3.45 -8.15
N ALA A 95 -0.63 2.90 -7.00
CA ALA A 95 0.34 2.81 -5.92
C ALA A 95 1.55 2.03 -6.47
N PRO A 96 2.77 2.55 -6.34
CA PRO A 96 3.94 1.88 -6.89
C PRO A 96 3.93 0.43 -6.44
N ASN A 97 4.04 -0.49 -7.43
CA ASN A 97 4.25 -1.89 -7.07
C ASN A 97 5.64 -1.98 -6.42
N PRO A 98 5.75 -2.25 -5.13
CA PRO A 98 7.03 -2.34 -4.45
C PRO A 98 7.89 -3.50 -4.94
N ASP A 99 7.34 -4.36 -5.81
CA ASP A 99 7.92 -5.64 -6.23
C ASP A 99 9.23 -5.55 -7.02
N ASN A 100 9.60 -4.41 -7.56
CA ASN A 100 10.70 -4.39 -8.52
C ASN A 100 11.73 -3.27 -8.31
N THR A 101 11.70 -2.55 -7.23
CA THR A 101 12.70 -1.52 -6.97
C THR A 101 13.51 -1.85 -5.72
N GLN A 102 14.68 -2.45 -5.95
CA GLN A 102 15.69 -2.49 -4.92
C GLN A 102 16.13 -1.06 -4.61
N GLN A 103 15.98 -0.66 -3.36
CA GLN A 103 16.55 0.57 -2.84
C GLN A 103 17.97 0.29 -2.35
N SER A 104 18.88 1.20 -2.64
CA SER A 104 20.30 1.07 -2.26
C SER A 104 20.70 2.25 -1.37
N ASN A 105 21.80 2.09 -0.62
CA ASN A 105 22.31 3.11 0.29
C ASN A 105 21.29 3.55 1.35
N VAL A 106 20.43 2.64 1.80
CA VAL A 106 19.49 2.90 2.88
C VAL A 106 20.25 2.84 4.20
N LEU A 107 20.25 3.95 4.94
CA LEU A 107 20.82 3.98 6.29
C LEU A 107 20.10 2.96 7.17
N THR A 108 20.87 2.07 7.76
CA THR A 108 20.39 0.96 8.58
C THR A 108 21.07 1.01 9.93
N THR A 109 20.28 0.96 11.00
CA THR A 109 20.68 1.09 12.39
C THR A 109 20.34 -0.15 13.19
N PHE A 110 20.91 -0.24 14.41
CA PHE A 110 20.64 -1.28 15.38
C PHE A 110 19.52 -0.85 16.34
N HIS A 111 18.44 -1.62 16.39
CA HIS A 111 17.33 -1.45 17.33
C HIS A 111 17.55 -2.35 18.56
N GLY A 112 17.78 -1.74 19.70
CA GLY A 112 18.14 -2.46 20.93
C GLY A 112 16.96 -3.01 21.73
N ALA A 113 15.72 -2.70 21.35
CA ALA A 113 14.52 -3.16 22.06
C ALA A 113 13.87 -4.36 21.36
N ASN A 114 13.27 -5.24 22.15
CA ASN A 114 12.38 -6.31 21.69
C ASN A 114 10.96 -5.93 22.07
N GLU A 115 10.22 -5.28 21.17
CA GLU A 115 8.87 -4.81 21.39
C GLU A 115 7.92 -5.28 20.28
N ALA A 116 6.64 -5.31 20.58
CA ALA A 116 5.62 -5.73 19.60
C ALA A 116 5.46 -4.75 18.42
N GLY A 117 6.01 -3.54 18.53
CA GLY A 117 6.02 -2.53 17.49
C GLY A 117 4.66 -1.95 17.12
N ALA A 118 4.67 -0.94 16.26
CA ALA A 118 3.49 -0.21 15.82
C ALA A 118 2.52 -1.08 14.99
N CYS A 119 3.02 -2.13 14.35
CA CYS A 119 2.19 -3.00 13.50
C CYS A 119 1.25 -3.92 14.27
N LYS A 120 1.50 -4.15 15.57
CA LYS A 120 0.68 -5.08 16.39
C LYS A 120 0.34 -6.36 15.63
N LEU A 121 1.36 -6.99 15.02
CA LEU A 121 1.16 -8.19 14.21
C LEU A 121 0.51 -9.29 15.05
N PRO A 122 -0.38 -10.11 14.46
CA PRO A 122 -1.04 -11.18 15.17
C PRO A 122 -0.02 -12.21 15.65
N ALA A 123 -0.16 -12.66 16.91
CA ALA A 123 0.62 -13.76 17.44
C ALA A 123 0.23 -15.05 16.73
N SER A 124 1.08 -15.53 15.86
CA SER A 124 0.90 -16.82 15.19
C SER A 124 2.20 -17.62 15.36
N GLY A 125 2.10 -18.83 15.84
CA GLY A 125 3.26 -19.73 16.02
C GLY A 125 3.94 -20.17 14.72
N SER A 126 3.64 -19.56 13.58
CA SER A 126 4.06 -20.02 12.26
C SER A 126 4.50 -18.89 11.35
N TYR A 127 5.33 -17.95 11.84
CA TYR A 127 5.95 -16.98 10.96
C TYR A 127 6.98 -17.65 10.04
N ALA A 128 6.87 -17.37 8.76
CA ALA A 128 7.84 -17.82 7.75
C ALA A 128 9.18 -17.07 7.89
N VAL A 129 9.15 -15.86 8.48
CA VAL A 129 10.29 -14.97 8.66
C VAL A 129 10.36 -14.55 10.12
N GLN A 130 11.52 -14.75 10.75
CA GLN A 130 11.73 -14.50 12.18
C GLN A 130 12.52 -13.23 12.48
N TYR A 131 12.97 -12.52 11.45
CA TYR A 131 13.80 -11.32 11.58
C TYR A 131 12.94 -10.09 11.40
N ALA A 132 12.95 -9.18 12.36
CA ALA A 132 12.08 -8.01 12.38
C ALA A 132 12.84 -6.71 12.06
N VAL A 133 12.09 -5.74 11.52
CA VAL A 133 12.57 -4.39 11.27
C VAL A 133 11.52 -3.35 11.66
N ALA A 134 11.98 -2.23 12.22
CA ALA A 134 11.25 -0.98 12.23
C ALA A 134 11.59 -0.23 10.94
N LEU A 135 10.59 -0.07 10.08
CA LEU A 135 10.74 0.51 8.75
C LEU A 135 10.57 2.03 8.82
N GLY A 136 11.48 2.75 8.19
CA GLY A 136 11.48 4.20 8.15
C GLY A 136 10.70 4.80 6.98
N ASP A 137 10.77 6.14 6.90
CA ASP A 137 10.08 6.92 5.87
C ASP A 137 11.02 7.88 5.10
N VAL A 138 12.34 7.70 5.24
CA VAL A 138 13.33 8.53 4.53
C VAL A 138 13.27 8.36 3.01
N PRO A 139 13.67 9.39 2.23
CA PRO A 139 13.64 9.34 0.76
C PRO A 139 14.39 8.15 0.15
N ALA A 140 15.48 7.68 0.77
CA ALA A 140 16.26 6.54 0.29
C ALA A 140 15.49 5.23 0.21
N LEU A 141 14.37 5.10 0.94
CA LEU A 141 13.48 3.96 0.89
C LEU A 141 12.53 4.00 -0.33
N GLY A 142 12.40 5.14 -1.01
CA GLY A 142 11.53 5.26 -2.17
C GLY A 142 10.10 4.82 -1.86
N ASN A 143 9.61 3.85 -2.62
CA ASN A 143 8.26 3.28 -2.46
C ASN A 143 8.13 2.29 -1.30
N LEU A 144 9.26 1.91 -0.68
CA LEU A 144 9.28 1.02 0.48
C LEU A 144 9.15 1.78 1.81
N LYS A 145 8.91 3.09 1.78
CA LYS A 145 8.67 3.88 2.99
C LYS A 145 7.57 3.28 3.84
N TYR A 146 7.73 3.45 5.15
CA TYR A 146 6.69 3.04 6.07
C TYR A 146 5.35 3.70 5.75
N THR A 147 4.36 2.89 5.61
CA THR A 147 2.94 3.21 5.67
C THR A 147 2.24 2.10 6.46
N ASN A 148 1.04 2.34 6.93
CA ASN A 148 0.25 1.31 7.62
C ASN A 148 0.17 0.01 6.82
N SER A 149 0.08 0.12 5.50
CA SER A 149 0.00 -1.01 4.58
C SER A 149 1.28 -1.85 4.50
N MET A 150 2.43 -1.31 4.93
CA MET A 150 3.71 -2.05 4.93
C MET A 150 3.83 -3.05 6.07
N CYS A 151 3.03 -2.92 7.12
CA CYS A 151 3.03 -3.84 8.25
C CYS A 151 2.81 -5.29 7.82
N GLY A 152 3.65 -6.20 8.30
CA GLY A 152 3.57 -7.63 7.97
C GLY A 152 4.11 -8.01 6.60
N HIS A 153 4.57 -7.04 5.79
CA HIS A 153 5.24 -7.36 4.53
C HIS A 153 6.66 -7.86 4.76
N VAL A 154 7.08 -8.78 3.90
CA VAL A 154 8.43 -9.35 3.93
C VAL A 154 9.31 -8.61 2.93
N LEU A 155 10.40 -8.07 3.44
CA LEU A 155 11.45 -7.43 2.67
C LEU A 155 12.70 -8.32 2.66
N THR A 156 13.54 -8.20 1.63
CA THR A 156 14.92 -8.74 1.67
C THR A 156 15.88 -7.58 1.87
N VAL A 157 16.77 -7.70 2.83
CA VAL A 157 17.82 -6.73 3.11
C VAL A 157 19.20 -7.35 2.90
N ASN A 158 20.14 -6.56 2.38
CA ASN A 158 21.53 -6.96 2.18
C ASN A 158 22.49 -5.82 2.58
N CYS A 159 23.30 -6.06 3.59
CA CYS A 159 24.33 -5.14 4.06
C CYS A 159 25.76 -5.62 3.69
N GLY A 160 25.90 -6.40 2.60
CA GLY A 160 27.17 -6.93 2.13
C GLY A 160 27.47 -8.38 2.54
N ASN A 161 26.59 -9.03 3.32
CA ASN A 161 26.76 -10.41 3.80
C ASN A 161 25.72 -11.40 3.23
N GLY A 162 25.10 -11.04 2.10
CA GLY A 162 24.04 -11.82 1.49
C GLY A 162 22.64 -11.34 1.88
N ASP A 163 21.67 -11.89 1.20
CA ASP A 163 20.26 -11.56 1.34
C ASP A 163 19.65 -12.19 2.60
N VAL A 164 18.91 -11.40 3.37
CA VAL A 164 18.16 -11.85 4.55
C VAL A 164 16.73 -11.35 4.46
N ASP A 165 15.77 -12.25 4.57
CA ASP A 165 14.35 -11.88 4.63
C ASP A 165 14.00 -11.38 6.03
N ILE A 166 13.31 -10.24 6.06
CA ILE A 166 12.89 -9.54 7.27
C ILE A 166 11.42 -9.16 7.18
N ILE A 167 10.72 -9.05 8.31
CA ILE A 167 9.32 -8.66 8.38
C ILE A 167 9.18 -7.23 8.95
N VAL A 168 8.34 -6.42 8.33
CA VAL A 168 8.01 -5.08 8.84
C VAL A 168 7.09 -5.22 10.05
N MET A 169 7.61 -4.89 11.22
CA MET A 169 6.92 -5.05 12.50
C MET A 169 6.68 -3.73 13.23
N ASN A 170 7.48 -2.72 12.92
CA ASN A 170 7.42 -1.43 13.58
C ASN A 170 7.67 -0.29 12.59
N SER A 171 7.43 0.94 13.04
CA SER A 171 7.76 2.18 12.33
C SER A 171 9.02 2.82 12.92
N ASN A 172 9.84 3.41 12.06
CA ASN A 172 11.01 4.21 12.42
C ASN A 172 10.94 5.59 11.74
N LEU A 173 9.96 6.40 12.15
CA LEU A 173 9.71 7.70 11.53
C LEU A 173 10.95 8.60 11.62
N GLY A 174 11.33 9.20 10.46
CA GLY A 174 12.54 9.99 10.31
C GLY A 174 13.81 9.19 10.08
N GLY A 175 13.74 7.84 10.09
CA GLY A 175 14.85 6.93 9.89
C GLY A 175 14.77 6.08 8.63
N GLY A 176 15.81 5.24 8.44
CA GLY A 176 15.86 4.20 7.41
C GLY A 176 15.34 2.86 7.93
N LEU A 177 16.19 1.83 7.88
CA LEU A 177 15.89 0.53 8.49
C LEU A 177 16.47 0.50 9.92
N ASP A 178 15.64 0.20 10.91
CA ASP A 178 16.12 -0.02 12.27
C ASP A 178 15.94 -1.50 12.62
N LEU A 179 17.05 -2.26 12.57
CA LEU A 179 17.03 -3.73 12.64
C LEU A 179 17.05 -4.19 14.09
N TYR A 180 16.10 -5.03 14.46
CA TYR A 180 16.09 -5.67 15.77
C TYR A 180 17.36 -6.49 16.00
N GLY A 181 17.75 -6.70 17.24
CA GLY A 181 19.07 -7.25 17.60
C GLY A 181 19.40 -8.56 16.87
N SER A 182 18.48 -9.51 16.81
CA SER A 182 18.66 -10.76 16.06
C SER A 182 18.80 -10.54 14.55
N THR A 183 18.03 -9.59 14.00
CA THR A 183 18.10 -9.20 12.59
C THR A 183 19.43 -8.54 12.27
N TRP A 184 19.86 -7.59 13.11
CA TRP A 184 21.16 -6.93 12.97
C TRP A 184 22.30 -7.96 12.92
N ASN A 185 22.33 -8.86 13.88
CA ASN A 185 23.36 -9.91 13.96
C ASN A 185 23.37 -10.77 12.69
N ARG A 186 22.20 -11.15 12.20
CA ARG A 186 22.08 -11.97 10.99
C ARG A 186 22.52 -11.23 9.72
N VAL A 187 22.07 -9.99 9.55
CA VAL A 187 22.34 -9.19 8.33
C VAL A 187 23.77 -8.68 8.27
N THR A 188 24.39 -8.38 9.43
CA THR A 188 25.72 -7.80 9.51
C THR A 188 26.83 -8.81 9.84
N ASN A 189 26.49 -10.08 9.96
CA ASN A 189 27.39 -11.14 10.43
C ASN A 189 28.00 -10.82 11.82
N ASN A 190 27.12 -10.51 12.78
CA ASN A 190 27.45 -10.19 14.17
C ASN A 190 28.36 -8.94 14.33
N ALA A 191 28.25 -7.97 13.46
CA ALA A 191 28.96 -6.70 13.67
C ALA A 191 28.46 -5.99 14.95
N SER A 192 29.35 -5.24 15.58
CA SER A 192 28.96 -4.38 16.72
C SER A 192 27.81 -3.45 16.33
N PRO A 193 26.89 -3.14 17.28
CA PRO A 193 25.83 -2.16 17.07
C PRO A 193 26.35 -0.85 16.48
N GLY A 194 25.61 -0.27 15.54
CA GLY A 194 26.03 0.95 14.85
C GLY A 194 25.20 1.26 13.64
N GLN A 195 25.84 1.68 12.56
CA GLN A 195 25.21 2.06 11.31
C GLN A 195 25.83 1.31 10.13
N ARG A 196 24.99 0.99 9.13
CA ARG A 196 25.38 0.42 7.84
C ARG A 196 24.55 1.03 6.74
N PHE A 197 25.04 0.95 5.51
CA PHE A 197 24.25 1.24 4.33
C PHE A 197 23.92 -0.08 3.63
N CYS A 198 22.63 -0.35 3.49
CA CYS A 198 22.14 -1.61 2.96
C CYS A 198 21.28 -1.40 1.73
N SER A 199 21.10 -2.45 0.96
CA SER A 199 20.04 -2.50 -0.04
C SER A 199 18.82 -3.22 0.53
N VAL A 200 17.63 -2.85 0.07
CA VAL A 200 16.36 -3.43 0.49
C VAL A 200 15.39 -3.53 -0.68
N ARG A 201 14.63 -4.60 -0.74
CA ARG A 201 13.56 -4.81 -1.75
C ARG A 201 12.41 -5.59 -1.15
N MET A 202 11.22 -5.47 -1.72
CA MET A 202 10.09 -6.33 -1.37
C MET A 202 10.25 -7.71 -2.02
N THR A 203 9.74 -8.76 -1.38
CA THR A 203 9.94 -10.14 -1.86
C THR A 203 8.69 -10.79 -2.43
N GLY A 204 7.51 -10.27 -2.12
CA GLY A 204 6.24 -10.96 -2.39
C GLY A 204 5.99 -12.19 -1.51
N LYS A 205 6.90 -12.53 -0.60
CA LYS A 205 6.71 -13.63 0.37
C LYS A 205 5.65 -13.26 1.39
N ASN A 206 4.92 -14.26 1.83
CA ASN A 206 3.95 -14.11 2.91
C ASN A 206 4.64 -14.19 4.28
N MET A 207 4.12 -13.46 5.26
CA MET A 207 4.65 -13.50 6.62
C MET A 207 4.35 -14.83 7.33
N LEU A 208 3.20 -15.46 7.02
CA LEU A 208 2.80 -16.73 7.61
C LEU A 208 3.07 -17.88 6.64
N SER A 209 3.74 -18.91 7.12
CA SER A 209 4.13 -20.09 6.33
C SER A 209 2.96 -21.04 5.98
N SER A 210 1.89 -21.01 6.78
CA SER A 210 0.81 -22.00 6.72
C SER A 210 -0.32 -21.67 5.76
N SER A 211 -0.33 -20.49 5.16
CA SER A 211 -1.45 -20.06 4.33
C SER A 211 -1.05 -19.80 2.89
N GLY A 212 -1.81 -20.36 1.99
CA GLY A 212 -1.67 -20.13 0.56
C GLY A 212 -2.20 -18.78 0.06
N GLY A 213 -2.69 -17.88 0.94
CA GLY A 213 -3.30 -16.63 0.52
C GLY A 213 -3.62 -15.64 1.65
N PRO A 214 -4.35 -14.55 1.34
CA PRO A 214 -4.68 -13.52 2.31
C PRO A 214 -5.52 -14.04 3.48
N ILE A 215 -5.24 -13.54 4.67
CA ILE A 215 -5.97 -13.89 5.92
C ILE A 215 -6.38 -12.60 6.62
N CYS A 216 -7.66 -12.51 6.99
CA CYS A 216 -8.20 -11.45 7.82
C CYS A 216 -7.97 -11.72 9.30
N PHE A 217 -7.50 -10.72 10.05
CA PHE A 217 -7.31 -10.79 11.50
C PHE A 217 -8.02 -9.65 12.21
N TYR A 218 -8.54 -9.95 13.40
CA TYR A 218 -8.85 -8.93 14.38
C TYR A 218 -7.56 -8.37 14.98
N GLU A 219 -7.55 -7.08 15.30
CA GLU A 219 -6.49 -6.51 16.14
C GLU A 219 -6.49 -7.24 17.50
N PRO A 220 -5.31 -7.66 17.99
CA PRO A 220 -5.22 -8.56 19.14
C PRO A 220 -5.93 -8.11 20.41
N ASP A 221 -5.94 -6.79 20.68
CA ASP A 221 -6.55 -6.22 21.87
C ASP A 221 -7.99 -5.72 21.64
N SER A 222 -8.54 -5.87 20.42
CA SER A 222 -9.85 -5.34 20.07
C SER A 222 -10.99 -6.23 20.59
N GLU A 223 -12.09 -5.57 21.00
CA GLU A 223 -13.29 -6.25 21.42
C GLU A 223 -14.09 -6.78 20.23
N LYS A 224 -14.16 -8.10 20.10
CA LYS A 224 -14.77 -8.80 18.95
C LYS A 224 -16.28 -8.70 18.90
N ASN A 225 -16.92 -8.60 20.06
CA ASN A 225 -18.37 -8.66 20.20
C ASN A 225 -19.04 -7.28 20.05
N ASN A 226 -18.27 -6.19 19.97
CA ASN A 226 -18.84 -4.87 19.76
C ASN A 226 -19.32 -4.72 18.31
N PRO A 227 -20.63 -4.62 18.04
CA PRO A 227 -21.12 -4.51 16.67
C PRO A 227 -20.86 -3.14 16.03
N TYR A 228 -20.54 -2.12 16.82
CA TYR A 228 -20.35 -0.74 16.37
C TYR A 228 -18.89 -0.35 16.18
N PHE A 229 -17.97 -1.22 16.59
CA PHE A 229 -16.54 -0.96 16.44
C PHE A 229 -15.77 -2.25 16.24
N LYS A 230 -14.99 -2.32 15.17
CA LYS A 230 -14.07 -3.43 14.90
C LYS A 230 -12.78 -2.91 14.32
N LEU A 231 -11.68 -3.57 14.65
CA LEU A 231 -10.36 -3.36 14.06
C LEU A 231 -9.97 -4.64 13.30
N LEU A 232 -9.92 -4.54 11.98
CA LEU A 232 -9.61 -5.66 11.10
C LEU A 232 -8.48 -5.32 10.14
N ALA A 233 -7.58 -6.27 9.90
CA ALA A 233 -6.51 -6.17 8.90
C ALA A 233 -6.48 -7.41 8.01
N LEU A 234 -5.95 -7.26 6.80
CA LEU A 234 -5.68 -8.35 5.90
C LEU A 234 -4.16 -8.50 5.74
N PHE A 235 -3.64 -9.69 6.04
CA PHE A 235 -2.25 -10.03 5.87
C PHE A 235 -2.05 -11.13 4.82
N ASN A 236 -0.81 -11.52 4.54
CA ASN A 236 -0.45 -12.53 3.54
C ASN A 236 -0.90 -12.17 2.11
N THR A 237 -0.81 -10.91 1.77
CA THR A 237 -1.18 -10.40 0.44
C THR A 237 -0.04 -10.48 -0.58
N GLY A 238 1.08 -11.09 -0.21
CA GLY A 238 2.31 -11.12 -1.00
C GLY A 238 2.95 -9.74 -1.03
N ASN A 239 3.10 -9.17 -2.21
CA ASN A 239 3.60 -7.82 -2.45
C ASN A 239 2.50 -6.76 -2.62
N ARG A 240 1.24 -7.14 -2.54
CA ARG A 240 0.10 -6.23 -2.71
C ARG A 240 -0.23 -5.54 -1.40
N LEU A 241 -0.09 -4.22 -1.35
CA LEU A 241 -0.45 -3.43 -0.20
C LEU A 241 -1.97 -3.36 -0.04
N VAL A 242 -2.47 -3.44 1.19
CA VAL A 242 -3.90 -3.21 1.48
C VAL A 242 -4.11 -1.71 1.60
N VAL A 243 -4.87 -1.12 0.68
CA VAL A 243 -5.01 0.34 0.58
C VAL A 243 -6.39 0.85 1.01
N SER A 244 -7.38 -0.02 1.12
CA SER A 244 -8.72 0.34 1.57
C SER A 244 -9.46 -0.84 2.17
N ALA A 245 -10.48 -0.56 2.98
CA ALA A 245 -11.41 -1.56 3.49
C ALA A 245 -12.82 -0.97 3.58
N ARG A 246 -13.84 -1.74 3.14
CA ARG A 246 -15.25 -1.31 3.18
C ARG A 246 -16.20 -2.47 3.41
N VAL A 247 -17.35 -2.18 3.98
CA VAL A 247 -18.51 -3.07 3.99
C VAL A 247 -19.56 -2.48 3.07
N GLU A 248 -19.96 -3.24 2.06
CA GLU A 248 -20.91 -2.78 1.04
C GLU A 248 -22.26 -2.39 1.67
N GLY A 249 -22.80 -1.23 1.25
CA GLY A 249 -24.05 -0.69 1.78
C GLY A 249 -23.96 -0.15 3.21
N LYS A 250 -22.78 -0.21 3.88
CA LYS A 250 -22.63 0.25 5.28
C LYS A 250 -21.61 1.37 5.46
N GLY A 251 -20.39 1.20 4.90
CA GLY A 251 -19.38 2.25 5.04
C GLY A 251 -17.97 1.82 4.65
N THR A 252 -17.08 2.81 4.65
CA THR A 252 -15.64 2.65 4.44
C THR A 252 -14.91 2.87 5.76
N ALA A 253 -13.96 2.00 6.05
CA ALA A 253 -13.10 2.10 7.22
C ALA A 253 -11.82 2.87 6.89
N ALA A 254 -11.24 3.53 7.88
CA ALA A 254 -9.93 4.17 7.81
C ALA A 254 -8.91 3.40 8.66
N PHE A 255 -7.63 3.56 8.37
CA PHE A 255 -6.59 3.02 9.23
C PHE A 255 -6.67 3.57 10.66
N ASN A 256 -6.41 2.71 11.63
CA ASN A 256 -6.35 3.08 13.04
C ASN A 256 -4.96 3.58 13.42
N GLY A 257 -4.76 4.89 13.37
CA GLY A 257 -3.47 5.51 13.66
C GLY A 257 -2.37 4.99 12.73
N VAL A 258 -1.28 4.48 13.30
CA VAL A 258 -0.11 3.94 12.57
C VAL A 258 -0.18 2.43 12.34
N GLN A 259 -1.27 1.78 12.74
CA GLN A 259 -1.45 0.34 12.66
C GLN A 259 -1.99 -0.10 11.28
N PRO A 260 -1.82 -1.38 10.88
CA PRO A 260 -2.39 -1.91 9.64
C PRO A 260 -3.89 -2.19 9.71
N TYR A 261 -4.50 -2.01 10.88
CA TYR A 261 -5.90 -2.32 11.12
C TYR A 261 -6.80 -1.17 10.69
N PHE A 262 -7.87 -1.51 9.99
CA PHE A 262 -8.93 -0.59 9.62
C PHE A 262 -9.99 -0.52 10.72
N ALA A 263 -10.38 0.69 11.10
CA ALA A 263 -11.41 0.95 12.11
C ALA A 263 -12.80 1.05 11.44
N PHE A 264 -13.65 0.08 11.70
CA PHE A 264 -15.04 0.06 11.27
C PHE A 264 -15.92 0.67 12.37
N ASN A 265 -16.15 1.98 12.29
CA ASN A 265 -16.88 2.78 13.27
C ASN A 265 -18.39 2.86 12.92
N PHE A 266 -18.98 1.75 12.51
CA PHE A 266 -20.40 1.65 12.14
C PHE A 266 -20.93 0.24 12.42
N LEU A 267 -22.25 0.10 12.41
CA LEU A 267 -22.92 -1.17 12.72
C LEU A 267 -22.50 -2.27 11.73
N THR A 268 -21.90 -3.32 12.27
CA THR A 268 -21.52 -4.53 11.53
C THR A 268 -22.13 -5.78 12.14
N SER A 269 -22.30 -6.82 11.34
CA SER A 269 -22.69 -8.15 11.77
C SER A 269 -21.62 -9.18 11.38
N PRO A 270 -21.60 -10.37 12.01
CA PRO A 270 -20.68 -11.45 11.64
C PRO A 270 -20.79 -11.88 10.17
N GLU A 271 -21.97 -11.76 9.58
CA GLU A 271 -22.25 -12.16 8.18
C GLU A 271 -21.84 -11.10 7.15
N ASP A 272 -21.53 -9.89 7.58
CA ASP A 272 -21.08 -8.85 6.67
C ASP A 272 -19.75 -9.24 6.00
N ARG A 273 -19.61 -8.82 4.74
CA ARG A 273 -18.36 -8.98 4.00
C ARG A 273 -17.57 -7.70 4.00
N VAL A 274 -16.32 -7.81 4.42
CA VAL A 274 -15.33 -6.76 4.26
C VAL A 274 -14.64 -6.96 2.91
N ASN A 275 -14.64 -5.93 2.10
CA ASN A 275 -13.92 -5.84 0.85
C ASN A 275 -12.64 -5.02 1.07
N PHE A 276 -11.49 -5.70 1.09
CA PHE A 276 -10.18 -5.09 1.16
C PHE A 276 -9.68 -4.80 -0.25
N GLY A 277 -9.45 -3.53 -0.56
CA GLY A 277 -8.83 -3.12 -1.83
C GLY A 277 -7.31 -3.23 -1.74
N LEU A 278 -6.70 -3.81 -2.79
CA LEU A 278 -5.27 -4.05 -2.88
C LEU A 278 -4.62 -3.07 -3.87
N SER A 279 -3.32 -2.85 -3.73
CA SER A 279 -2.56 -1.89 -4.54
C SER A 279 -2.53 -2.21 -6.04
N ASP A 280 -2.81 -3.45 -6.43
CA ASP A 280 -2.94 -3.86 -7.82
C ASP A 280 -4.36 -3.62 -8.40
N GLY A 281 -5.26 -2.97 -7.63
CA GLY A 281 -6.65 -2.73 -7.98
C GLY A 281 -7.58 -3.93 -7.72
N SER A 282 -7.05 -5.07 -7.34
CA SER A 282 -7.87 -6.24 -6.97
C SER A 282 -8.55 -6.05 -5.61
N THR A 283 -9.55 -6.86 -5.34
CA THR A 283 -10.27 -6.86 -4.06
C THR A 283 -10.27 -8.26 -3.47
N HIS A 284 -10.00 -8.35 -2.16
CA HIS A 284 -10.20 -9.56 -1.39
C HIS A 284 -11.40 -9.40 -0.46
N SER A 285 -12.39 -10.29 -0.60
CA SER A 285 -13.64 -10.25 0.17
C SER A 285 -13.71 -11.37 1.18
N VAL A 286 -13.93 -11.05 2.46
CA VAL A 286 -13.99 -12.01 3.56
C VAL A 286 -15.15 -11.67 4.48
N ARG A 287 -15.86 -12.67 5.05
CA ARG A 287 -16.86 -12.43 6.09
C ARG A 287 -16.18 -12.06 7.40
N ILE A 288 -16.78 -11.16 8.16
CA ILE A 288 -16.27 -10.76 9.47
C ILE A 288 -16.14 -11.98 10.41
N ALA A 289 -17.10 -12.91 10.36
CA ALA A 289 -17.05 -14.16 11.12
C ALA A 289 -15.83 -15.05 10.83
N ASP A 290 -15.27 -14.95 9.62
CA ASP A 290 -14.12 -15.75 9.19
C ASP A 290 -12.77 -15.09 9.53
N CYS A 291 -12.77 -13.87 10.07
CA CYS A 291 -11.55 -13.20 10.50
C CYS A 291 -10.98 -13.88 11.76
N VAL A 292 -9.70 -14.16 11.74
CA VAL A 292 -9.01 -14.89 12.80
C VAL A 292 -8.81 -14.01 14.03
N ILE A 293 -8.96 -14.62 15.16
CA ILE A 293 -8.76 -14.02 16.47
C ILE A 293 -7.51 -14.64 17.08
N VAL A 294 -6.51 -13.82 17.36
CA VAL A 294 -5.29 -14.28 18.05
C VAL A 294 -5.05 -13.45 19.31
N ASN A 295 -4.58 -14.10 20.35
CA ASN A 295 -4.14 -13.40 21.53
C ASN A 295 -2.72 -12.84 21.30
N VAL A 296 -2.42 -11.70 21.91
CA VAL A 296 -1.04 -11.19 21.93
C VAL A 296 -0.18 -12.20 22.69
N SER A 297 0.75 -12.85 22.01
CA SER A 297 1.86 -13.52 22.68
C SER A 297 3.13 -12.73 22.41
N GLN A 298 4.03 -12.68 23.39
CA GLN A 298 5.33 -12.05 23.21
C GLN A 298 6.10 -12.84 22.14
N MET A 299 6.22 -12.29 20.96
CA MET A 299 6.67 -13.02 19.77
C MET A 299 8.14 -12.89 19.47
N TRP A 300 8.83 -12.00 20.13
CA TRP A 300 10.19 -11.64 19.75
C TRP A 300 11.09 -11.64 21.01
N ASN A 301 11.51 -12.82 21.41
CA ASN A 301 12.60 -12.99 22.37
C ASN A 301 13.94 -13.06 21.66
#